data_c7f27e58578dad76eef1b0366157ed83
#
_entry.id   c7f27e58578dad76eef1b0366157ed83
#
_cell.length_a   1.000
_cell.length_b   1.000
_cell.length_c   1.000
_cell.angle_alpha   90.00
_cell.angle_beta   90.00
_cell.angle_gamma   90.00
#
_symmetry.space_group_name_H-M   'P 1'
#
loop_
_entity.id
_entity.type
_entity.pdbx_description
1 polymer ?
#
loop_
_entity_poly.entity_id
_entity_poly.type
_entity_poly.pdbx_seq_one_letter_code
_entity_poly.pdbx_strand_id
1 'polypeptide(L)'
;MRVVIVGAGHAGVALADNLRRRRCSGSITLVSDEQRLPYHRPPLSKATLAAEGVEPPILRPDSFYTGEISLRREGAAAIDPAEHSVRLCSGESLSYDRLVLATGSRPRLLNVPGADLQGVSYIRNAADAAHLSRVMVPRAHLVVIGAGYIGLEVASSAKKRGCDVTVVERAERVLARSASGDFAARIESLHRTNGVEILLGRTVSECIGNVAVREVRTLEGDAIGCDHMLVGIGAEPNTVLAETIGLACSGGICVDERHETSMPDIFAIGDCASVPSLRYGRHIRHESIGAAQAQARVLAAVLMDEAPPAEELPWFWSDQFGHKLQMAGIPAADDDAFVDDMNDGIAVSITHKRAGLIRAVECLDKPEVYIAAKRMLETLR
;
A
#
# COMPACT_ATOMS: atom_id res chain seq x y z
N MET A 1 -5.55 -11.68 28.63
CA MET A 1 -4.75 -10.59 27.99
C MET A 1 -5.68 -9.70 27.19
N ARG A 2 -5.64 -8.39 27.42
CA ARG A 2 -6.40 -7.38 26.64
C ARG A 2 -5.48 -6.84 25.55
N VAL A 3 -5.81 -7.11 24.29
CA VAL A 3 -5.05 -6.61 23.13
C VAL A 3 -5.87 -5.50 22.46
N VAL A 4 -5.31 -4.29 22.40
CA VAL A 4 -5.89 -3.18 21.64
C VAL A 4 -5.07 -3.00 20.35
N ILE A 5 -5.74 -3.03 19.20
CA ILE A 5 -5.13 -2.91 17.87
C ILE A 5 -5.68 -1.63 17.23
N VAL A 6 -4.83 -0.61 17.09
CA VAL A 6 -5.21 0.64 16.44
C VAL A 6 -4.98 0.51 14.92
N GLY A 7 -6.07 0.36 14.20
CA GLY A 7 -6.12 0.10 12.77
C GLY A 7 -6.73 -1.26 12.44
N ALA A 8 -7.86 -1.25 11.73
CA ALA A 8 -8.58 -2.44 11.26
C ALA A 8 -8.34 -2.72 9.76
N GLY A 9 -7.15 -2.41 9.24
CA GLY A 9 -6.71 -2.81 7.91
C GLY A 9 -6.26 -4.28 7.85
N HIS A 10 -5.59 -4.66 6.75
CA HIS A 10 -5.12 -6.04 6.55
C HIS A 10 -4.26 -6.56 7.71
N ALA A 11 -3.34 -5.74 8.23
CA ALA A 11 -2.46 -6.14 9.32
C ALA A 11 -3.23 -6.38 10.63
N GLY A 12 -4.07 -5.42 11.05
CA GLY A 12 -4.83 -5.52 12.30
C GLY A 12 -5.83 -6.67 12.30
N VAL A 13 -6.59 -6.84 11.20
CA VAL A 13 -7.55 -7.95 11.07
C VAL A 13 -6.84 -9.30 11.00
N ALA A 14 -5.71 -9.39 10.28
CA ALA A 14 -4.91 -10.61 10.22
C ALA A 14 -4.34 -10.97 11.61
N LEU A 15 -3.90 -9.99 12.39
CA LEU A 15 -3.43 -10.22 13.76
C LEU A 15 -4.55 -10.75 14.66
N ALA A 16 -5.72 -10.11 14.64
CA ALA A 16 -6.89 -10.56 15.41
C ALA A 16 -7.30 -12.00 15.07
N ASP A 17 -7.31 -12.35 13.77
CA ASP A 17 -7.59 -13.70 13.28
C ASP A 17 -6.52 -14.71 13.77
N ASN A 18 -5.24 -14.37 13.68
CA ASN A 18 -4.15 -15.23 14.12
C ASN A 18 -4.15 -15.46 15.63
N LEU A 19 -4.41 -14.43 16.45
CA LEU A 19 -4.56 -14.55 17.89
C LEU A 19 -5.74 -15.46 18.26
N ARG A 20 -6.86 -15.29 17.56
CA ARG A 20 -8.06 -16.13 17.76
C ARG A 20 -7.79 -17.61 17.46
N ARG A 21 -7.13 -17.89 16.33
CA ARG A 21 -6.75 -19.26 15.94
C ARG A 21 -5.78 -19.91 16.94
N ARG A 22 -4.93 -19.11 17.59
CA ARG A 22 -4.04 -19.55 18.66
C ARG A 22 -4.71 -19.64 20.05
N ARG A 23 -6.04 -19.43 20.10
CA ARG A 23 -6.84 -19.47 21.33
C ARG A 23 -6.33 -18.47 22.38
N CYS A 24 -5.91 -17.28 21.95
CA CYS A 24 -5.60 -16.20 22.86
C CYS A 24 -6.76 -15.96 23.83
N SER A 25 -6.50 -16.11 25.12
CA SER A 25 -7.50 -15.85 26.16
C SER A 25 -7.61 -14.35 26.46
N GLY A 26 -8.81 -13.81 26.47
CA GLY A 26 -9.11 -12.42 26.76
C GLY A 26 -9.70 -11.67 25.57
N SER A 27 -9.70 -10.33 25.64
CA SER A 27 -10.36 -9.49 24.65
C SER A 27 -9.39 -8.96 23.61
N ILE A 28 -9.85 -8.88 22.36
CA ILE A 28 -9.16 -8.25 21.25
C ILE A 28 -10.03 -7.10 20.74
N THR A 29 -9.56 -5.87 20.84
CA THR A 29 -10.31 -4.71 20.38
C THR A 29 -9.59 -4.08 19.18
N LEU A 30 -10.26 -4.08 18.03
CA LEU A 30 -9.84 -3.35 16.83
C LEU A 30 -10.45 -1.94 16.89
N VAL A 31 -9.63 -0.92 16.63
CA VAL A 31 -10.04 0.48 16.55
C VAL A 31 -9.87 0.96 15.12
N SER A 32 -10.91 1.54 14.53
CA SER A 32 -10.89 2.01 13.13
C SER A 32 -11.67 3.32 13.01
N ASP A 33 -11.10 4.31 12.34
CA ASP A 33 -11.75 5.57 12.00
C ASP A 33 -12.77 5.43 10.85
N GLU A 34 -12.77 4.31 10.15
CA GLU A 34 -13.76 4.03 9.09
C GLU A 34 -15.05 3.43 9.67
N GLN A 35 -16.20 3.95 9.22
CA GLN A 35 -17.53 3.50 9.67
C GLN A 35 -17.97 2.16 9.04
N ARG A 36 -17.20 1.63 8.10
CA ARG A 36 -17.46 0.39 7.38
C ARG A 36 -16.81 -0.81 8.09
N LEU A 37 -17.28 -2.02 7.76
CA LEU A 37 -16.52 -3.23 8.05
C LEU A 37 -15.16 -3.19 7.34
N PRO A 38 -14.10 -3.72 7.94
CA PRO A 38 -12.79 -3.84 7.30
C PRO A 38 -12.87 -4.57 5.96
N TYR A 39 -12.22 -4.04 4.93
CA TYR A 39 -12.32 -4.50 3.55
C TYR A 39 -10.93 -4.59 2.87
N HIS A 40 -10.91 -5.29 1.73
CA HIS A 40 -9.73 -5.42 0.88
C HIS A 40 -9.43 -4.09 0.16
N ARG A 41 -8.22 -3.52 0.36
CA ARG A 41 -7.83 -2.24 -0.26
C ARG A 41 -7.38 -2.36 -1.73
N PRO A 42 -6.73 -3.45 -2.21
CA PRO A 42 -6.29 -3.52 -3.61
C PRO A 42 -7.40 -3.37 -4.66
N PRO A 43 -8.66 -3.76 -4.41
CA PRO A 43 -9.74 -3.48 -5.36
C PRO A 43 -10.05 -2.00 -5.57
N LEU A 44 -9.64 -1.11 -4.64
CA LEU A 44 -9.98 0.32 -4.69
C LEU A 44 -9.46 1.02 -5.96
N SER A 45 -8.27 0.66 -6.44
CA SER A 45 -7.68 1.19 -7.69
C SER A 45 -8.05 0.38 -8.94
N LYS A 46 -8.76 -0.74 -8.78
CA LYS A 46 -9.06 -1.73 -9.82
C LYS A 46 -10.58 -1.95 -9.98
N ALA A 47 -11.06 -3.08 -9.43
CA ALA A 47 -12.44 -3.52 -9.61
C ALA A 47 -13.47 -2.52 -9.08
N THR A 48 -13.19 -1.83 -7.96
CA THR A 48 -14.07 -0.79 -7.40
C THR A 48 -14.20 0.42 -8.33
N LEU A 49 -13.17 0.71 -9.15
CA LEU A 49 -13.22 1.76 -10.16
C LEU A 49 -13.80 1.29 -11.49
N ALA A 50 -13.86 -0.01 -11.74
CA ALA A 50 -14.30 -0.55 -13.03
C ALA A 50 -15.76 -0.25 -13.35
N ALA A 51 -16.61 -0.11 -12.32
CA ALA A 51 -18.01 0.28 -12.45
C ALA A 51 -18.47 1.06 -11.21
N GLU A 52 -19.45 1.93 -11.39
CA GLU A 52 -20.07 2.66 -10.30
C GLU A 52 -20.82 1.71 -9.33
N GLY A 53 -20.76 1.99 -8.04
CA GLY A 53 -21.45 1.21 -7.00
C GLY A 53 -20.81 -0.12 -6.65
N VAL A 54 -19.63 -0.44 -7.18
CA VAL A 54 -18.89 -1.65 -6.79
C VAL A 54 -18.20 -1.41 -5.46
N GLU A 55 -18.65 -2.13 -4.44
CA GLU A 55 -18.05 -2.08 -3.10
C GLU A 55 -16.85 -3.04 -2.99
N PRO A 56 -15.78 -2.66 -2.26
CA PRO A 56 -14.67 -3.57 -2.03
C PRO A 56 -15.10 -4.73 -1.13
N PRO A 57 -14.64 -5.96 -1.39
CA PRO A 57 -14.96 -7.13 -0.55
C PRO A 57 -14.49 -6.94 0.89
N ILE A 58 -15.33 -7.35 1.86
CA ILE A 58 -14.99 -7.30 3.28
C ILE A 58 -13.91 -8.33 3.64
N LEU A 59 -13.02 -8.00 4.59
CA LEU A 59 -11.95 -8.89 5.07
C LEU A 59 -12.50 -10.07 5.88
N ARG A 60 -13.51 -9.82 6.72
CA ARG A 60 -14.20 -10.81 7.54
C ARG A 60 -15.67 -10.43 7.68
N PRO A 61 -16.58 -11.40 7.82
CA PRO A 61 -17.99 -11.11 8.04
C PRO A 61 -18.22 -10.43 9.40
N ASP A 62 -19.35 -9.76 9.58
CA ASP A 62 -19.69 -9.03 10.81
C ASP A 62 -19.64 -9.93 12.06
N SER A 63 -20.01 -11.20 11.92
CA SER A 63 -19.92 -12.20 12.99
C SER A 63 -18.50 -12.45 13.53
N PHE A 64 -17.46 -12.09 12.78
CA PHE A 64 -16.08 -12.16 13.25
C PHE A 64 -15.80 -11.14 14.36
N TYR A 65 -16.50 -10.01 14.35
CA TYR A 65 -16.31 -8.90 15.30
C TYR A 65 -17.27 -8.97 16.49
N THR A 66 -17.65 -10.18 16.89
CA THR A 66 -18.52 -10.44 18.03
C THR A 66 -17.82 -11.36 19.05
N GLY A 67 -18.19 -11.26 20.31
CA GLY A 67 -17.60 -12.04 21.39
C GLY A 67 -16.23 -11.49 21.83
N GLU A 68 -15.18 -12.27 21.70
CA GLU A 68 -13.84 -11.90 22.17
C GLU A 68 -13.11 -10.89 21.24
N ILE A 69 -13.57 -10.71 19.99
CA ILE A 69 -13.09 -9.68 19.08
C ILE A 69 -14.17 -8.61 18.97
N SER A 70 -13.80 -7.37 19.26
CA SER A 70 -14.68 -6.22 19.10
C SER A 70 -14.11 -5.22 18.11
N LEU A 71 -14.99 -4.53 17.37
CA LEU A 71 -14.62 -3.46 16.45
C LEU A 71 -15.22 -2.13 16.95
N ARG A 72 -14.33 -1.19 17.29
CA ARG A 72 -14.67 0.20 17.58
C ARG A 72 -14.52 1.03 16.31
N ARG A 73 -15.65 1.57 15.81
CA ARG A 73 -15.69 2.37 14.58
C ARG A 73 -15.50 3.85 14.91
N GLU A 74 -14.38 4.15 15.52
CA GLU A 74 -13.94 5.51 15.84
C GLU A 74 -12.40 5.57 15.91
N GLY A 75 -11.83 6.77 15.77
CA GLY A 75 -10.39 6.96 15.78
C GLY A 75 -9.79 6.90 17.19
N ALA A 76 -8.55 6.48 17.29
CA ALA A 76 -7.73 6.67 18.47
C ALA A 76 -7.19 8.12 18.48
N ALA A 77 -7.43 8.84 19.58
CA ALA A 77 -7.03 10.24 19.73
C ALA A 77 -5.69 10.40 20.46
N ALA A 78 -5.40 9.53 21.44
CA ALA A 78 -4.15 9.57 22.21
C ALA A 78 -3.83 8.21 22.82
N ILE A 79 -2.58 8.02 23.18
CA ILE A 79 -2.09 6.86 23.93
C ILE A 79 -1.46 7.39 25.22
N ASP A 80 -1.77 6.74 26.32
CA ASP A 80 -1.10 6.95 27.62
C ASP A 80 -0.36 5.66 28.01
N PRO A 81 0.96 5.60 27.76
CA PRO A 81 1.75 4.41 28.08
C PRO A 81 1.84 4.12 29.58
N ALA A 82 1.81 5.15 30.45
CA ALA A 82 1.92 4.98 31.89
C ALA A 82 0.66 4.33 32.48
N GLU A 83 -0.51 4.73 31.97
CA GLU A 83 -1.80 4.17 32.37
C GLU A 83 -2.23 2.96 31.52
N HIS A 84 -1.37 2.49 30.60
CA HIS A 84 -1.69 1.41 29.65
C HIS A 84 -3.06 1.61 29.02
N SER A 85 -3.32 2.80 28.44
CA SER A 85 -4.62 3.14 27.87
C SER A 85 -4.53 3.83 26.52
N VAL A 86 -5.57 3.60 25.69
CA VAL A 86 -5.80 4.30 24.42
C VAL A 86 -7.11 5.09 24.58
N ARG A 87 -7.03 6.41 24.41
CA ARG A 87 -8.20 7.28 24.40
C ARG A 87 -8.75 7.41 22.98
N LEU A 88 -10.04 7.13 22.82
CA LEU A 88 -10.75 7.26 21.57
C LEU A 88 -11.22 8.70 21.34
N CYS A 89 -11.65 9.01 20.11
CA CYS A 89 -12.15 10.35 19.76
C CYS A 89 -13.44 10.71 20.53
N SER A 90 -14.22 9.74 20.97
CA SER A 90 -15.40 9.94 21.86
C SER A 90 -15.02 10.38 23.29
N GLY A 91 -13.75 10.19 23.68
CA GLY A 91 -13.27 10.36 25.04
C GLY A 91 -13.26 9.06 25.86
N GLU A 92 -13.82 7.96 25.37
CA GLU A 92 -13.71 6.64 26.00
C GLU A 92 -12.23 6.20 26.06
N SER A 93 -11.82 5.57 27.15
CA SER A 93 -10.48 5.01 27.31
C SER A 93 -10.53 3.49 27.31
N LEU A 94 -9.70 2.87 26.48
CA LEU A 94 -9.54 1.42 26.38
C LEU A 94 -8.23 1.04 27.07
N SER A 95 -8.31 0.28 28.16
CA SER A 95 -7.12 -0.27 28.83
C SER A 95 -6.58 -1.47 28.03
N TYR A 96 -5.24 -1.60 27.98
CA TYR A 96 -4.58 -2.72 27.31
C TYR A 96 -3.52 -3.39 28.19
N ASP A 97 -3.26 -4.66 27.91
CA ASP A 97 -2.07 -5.37 28.36
C ASP A 97 -1.03 -5.38 27.22
N ARG A 98 -1.51 -5.31 25.95
CA ARG A 98 -0.68 -5.18 24.74
C ARG A 98 -1.35 -4.20 23.77
N LEU A 99 -0.58 -3.23 23.29
CA LEU A 99 -1.03 -2.26 22.28
C LEU A 99 -0.33 -2.54 20.95
N VAL A 100 -1.09 -2.57 19.87
CA VAL A 100 -0.54 -2.77 18.52
C VAL A 100 -0.93 -1.60 17.61
N LEU A 101 0.05 -0.90 17.09
CA LEU A 101 -0.13 0.16 16.10
C LEU A 101 -0.14 -0.47 14.70
N ALA A 102 -1.31 -0.56 14.10
CA ALA A 102 -1.55 -1.05 12.73
C ALA A 102 -2.19 0.07 11.87
N THR A 103 -1.78 1.31 12.12
CA THR A 103 -2.36 2.56 11.58
C THR A 103 -2.19 2.73 10.07
N GLY A 104 -1.33 1.91 9.46
CA GLY A 104 -1.12 1.90 8.01
C GLY A 104 -0.43 3.16 7.50
N SER A 105 -0.85 3.63 6.33
CA SER A 105 -0.28 4.79 5.64
C SER A 105 -1.36 5.70 5.08
N ARG A 106 -0.99 6.93 4.75
CA ARG A 106 -1.83 7.93 4.05
C ARG A 106 -1.18 8.33 2.74
N PRO A 107 -1.94 8.82 1.76
CA PRO A 107 -1.36 9.39 0.55
C PRO A 107 -0.44 10.57 0.88
N ARG A 108 0.68 10.66 0.18
CA ARG A 108 1.50 11.86 0.20
C ARG A 108 0.75 12.98 -0.50
N LEU A 109 0.60 14.12 0.17
CA LEU A 109 -0.08 15.28 -0.39
C LEU A 109 0.82 16.01 -1.39
N LEU A 110 0.22 16.49 -2.47
CA LEU A 110 0.87 17.38 -3.43
C LEU A 110 0.94 18.78 -2.81
N ASN A 111 2.14 19.31 -2.69
CA ASN A 111 2.36 20.63 -2.09
C ASN A 111 2.72 21.65 -3.19
N VAL A 112 1.72 22.07 -3.95
CA VAL A 112 1.81 23.11 -4.96
C VAL A 112 0.56 24.02 -4.89
N PRO A 113 0.62 25.27 -5.40
CA PRO A 113 -0.58 26.12 -5.50
C PRO A 113 -1.73 25.41 -6.19
N GLY A 114 -2.94 25.53 -5.65
CA GLY A 114 -4.16 24.94 -6.19
C GLY A 114 -4.33 23.42 -5.97
N ALA A 115 -3.47 22.79 -5.21
CA ALA A 115 -3.61 21.35 -4.88
C ALA A 115 -4.83 21.04 -3.98
N ASP A 116 -5.50 22.06 -3.45
CA ASP A 116 -6.72 22.02 -2.64
C ASP A 116 -8.01 22.29 -3.44
N LEU A 117 -7.90 22.55 -4.74
CA LEU A 117 -9.06 22.76 -5.62
C LEU A 117 -9.95 21.50 -5.67
N GLN A 118 -11.26 21.71 -5.86
CA GLN A 118 -12.17 20.59 -6.14
C GLN A 118 -11.70 19.84 -7.38
N GLY A 119 -11.90 18.50 -7.40
CA GLY A 119 -11.43 17.64 -8.50
C GLY A 119 -9.98 17.19 -8.37
N VAL A 120 -9.21 17.71 -7.40
CA VAL A 120 -7.95 17.11 -6.97
C VAL A 120 -8.28 15.99 -5.97
N SER A 121 -7.87 14.77 -6.27
CA SER A 121 -8.25 13.57 -5.52
C SER A 121 -7.04 12.72 -5.17
N TYR A 122 -7.21 11.93 -4.13
CA TYR A 122 -6.30 10.88 -3.69
C TYR A 122 -7.09 9.58 -3.64
N ILE A 123 -6.42 8.43 -3.53
CA ILE A 123 -7.10 7.16 -3.33
C ILE A 123 -6.45 6.38 -2.18
N ARG A 124 -7.20 6.16 -1.11
CA ARG A 124 -6.76 5.37 0.04
C ARG A 124 -7.88 4.52 0.63
N ASN A 125 -9.11 5.00 0.62
CA ASN A 125 -10.26 4.36 1.25
C ASN A 125 -11.42 4.17 0.25
N ALA A 126 -12.47 3.50 0.69
CA ALA A 126 -13.64 3.20 -0.14
C ALA A 126 -14.42 4.46 -0.57
N ALA A 127 -14.43 5.52 0.25
CA ALA A 127 -15.08 6.78 -0.10
C ALA A 127 -14.32 7.49 -1.23
N ASP A 128 -12.99 7.48 -1.20
CA ASP A 128 -12.15 8.03 -2.27
C ASP A 128 -12.41 7.29 -3.59
N ALA A 129 -12.42 5.94 -3.55
CA ALA A 129 -12.69 5.13 -4.73
C ALA A 129 -14.11 5.37 -5.29
N ALA A 130 -15.11 5.46 -4.41
CA ALA A 130 -16.49 5.76 -4.82
C ALA A 130 -16.62 7.16 -5.41
N HIS A 131 -15.90 8.17 -4.88
CA HIS A 131 -15.86 9.52 -5.45
C HIS A 131 -15.21 9.49 -6.84
N LEU A 132 -14.02 8.89 -6.95
CA LEU A 132 -13.29 8.81 -8.21
C LEU A 132 -14.07 8.03 -9.27
N SER A 133 -14.74 6.94 -8.88
CA SER A 133 -15.61 6.17 -9.79
C SER A 133 -16.74 7.00 -10.38
N ARG A 134 -17.34 7.94 -9.65
CA ARG A 134 -18.42 8.81 -10.16
C ARG A 134 -17.94 9.81 -11.20
N VAL A 135 -16.72 10.31 -11.06
CA VAL A 135 -16.17 11.33 -11.98
C VAL A 135 -15.47 10.73 -13.20
N MET A 136 -15.14 9.45 -13.18
CA MET A 136 -14.57 8.71 -14.30
C MET A 136 -15.66 8.35 -15.32
N VAL A 137 -16.14 9.33 -16.07
CA VAL A 137 -17.14 9.14 -17.15
C VAL A 137 -16.48 9.18 -18.53
N PRO A 138 -17.10 8.59 -19.58
CA PRO A 138 -16.52 8.62 -20.93
C PRO A 138 -16.17 10.04 -21.40
N ARG A 139 -14.95 10.19 -21.95
CA ARG A 139 -14.37 11.46 -22.42
C ARG A 139 -13.98 12.46 -21.33
N ALA A 140 -14.23 12.18 -20.04
CA ALA A 140 -13.62 12.99 -18.99
C ALA A 140 -12.09 12.86 -19.07
N HIS A 141 -11.38 13.96 -18.97
CA HIS A 141 -9.92 13.95 -18.95
C HIS A 141 -9.41 13.86 -17.52
N LEU A 142 -8.83 12.71 -17.20
CA LEU A 142 -8.18 12.44 -15.91
C LEU A 142 -6.67 12.63 -16.04
N VAL A 143 -6.12 13.59 -15.32
CA VAL A 143 -4.67 13.72 -15.15
C VAL A 143 -4.24 12.96 -13.88
N VAL A 144 -3.28 12.04 -14.03
CA VAL A 144 -2.72 11.23 -12.94
C VAL A 144 -1.30 11.72 -12.65
N ILE A 145 -1.06 12.18 -11.44
CA ILE A 145 0.26 12.62 -10.98
C ILE A 145 0.96 11.47 -10.29
N GLY A 146 2.05 11.00 -10.90
CA GLY A 146 2.85 9.86 -10.44
C GLY A 146 2.56 8.57 -11.19
N ALA A 147 3.59 7.99 -11.79
CA ALA A 147 3.57 6.71 -12.51
C ALA A 147 4.02 5.53 -11.63
N GLY A 148 3.62 5.51 -10.36
CA GLY A 148 3.71 4.35 -9.47
C GLY A 148 2.57 3.36 -9.73
N TYR A 149 2.57 2.21 -9.03
CA TYR A 149 1.56 1.15 -9.24
C TYR A 149 0.13 1.67 -9.14
N ILE A 150 -0.21 2.45 -8.10
CA ILE A 150 -1.57 2.96 -7.89
C ILE A 150 -1.98 3.91 -9.02
N GLY A 151 -1.10 4.84 -9.41
CA GLY A 151 -1.37 5.77 -10.51
C GLY A 151 -1.64 5.02 -11.82
N LEU A 152 -0.81 4.03 -12.15
CA LEU A 152 -0.97 3.22 -13.36
C LEU A 152 -2.22 2.31 -13.30
N GLU A 153 -2.56 1.73 -12.15
CA GLU A 153 -3.81 0.97 -11.98
C GLU A 153 -5.05 1.84 -12.20
N VAL A 154 -5.05 3.07 -11.66
CA VAL A 154 -6.14 4.01 -11.87
C VAL A 154 -6.18 4.46 -13.34
N ALA A 155 -5.04 4.75 -13.96
CA ALA A 155 -4.96 5.06 -15.40
C ALA A 155 -5.57 3.93 -16.25
N SER A 156 -5.22 2.66 -15.95
CA SER A 156 -5.80 1.49 -16.59
C SER A 156 -7.33 1.41 -16.39
N SER A 157 -7.80 1.65 -15.16
CA SER A 157 -9.23 1.61 -14.84
C SER A 157 -10.00 2.74 -15.52
N ALA A 158 -9.43 3.95 -15.59
CA ALA A 158 -10.02 5.11 -16.23
C ALA A 158 -10.13 4.92 -17.75
N LYS A 159 -9.10 4.39 -18.41
CA LYS A 159 -9.14 4.06 -19.85
C LYS A 159 -10.23 3.05 -20.17
N LYS A 160 -10.39 2.00 -19.36
CA LYS A 160 -11.47 1.00 -19.52
C LYS A 160 -12.86 1.63 -19.42
N ARG A 161 -13.00 2.75 -18.71
CA ARG A 161 -14.27 3.52 -18.62
C ARG A 161 -14.43 4.57 -19.70
N GLY A 162 -13.49 4.66 -20.64
CA GLY A 162 -13.53 5.60 -21.76
C GLY A 162 -13.08 7.01 -21.44
N CYS A 163 -12.36 7.21 -20.35
CA CYS A 163 -11.71 8.48 -20.03
C CYS A 163 -10.51 8.73 -20.95
N ASP A 164 -10.21 10.00 -21.20
CA ASP A 164 -8.89 10.41 -21.66
C ASP A 164 -7.96 10.49 -20.46
N VAL A 165 -6.73 9.97 -20.58
CA VAL A 165 -5.82 9.85 -19.45
C VAL A 165 -4.44 10.34 -19.84
N THR A 166 -3.93 11.30 -19.05
CA THR A 166 -2.52 11.74 -19.10
C THR A 166 -1.87 11.44 -17.74
N VAL A 167 -0.75 10.71 -17.75
CA VAL A 167 0.07 10.43 -16.57
C VAL A 167 1.27 11.37 -16.59
N VAL A 168 1.48 12.12 -15.50
CA VAL A 168 2.63 13.02 -15.32
C VAL A 168 3.56 12.44 -14.28
N GLU A 169 4.80 12.15 -14.65
CA GLU A 169 5.80 11.55 -13.78
C GLU A 169 7.08 12.38 -13.77
N ARG A 170 7.58 12.67 -12.58
CA ARG A 170 8.81 13.44 -12.38
C ARG A 170 10.06 12.68 -12.82
N ALA A 171 10.07 11.37 -12.62
CA ALA A 171 11.20 10.53 -13.02
C ALA A 171 11.22 10.29 -14.54
N GLU A 172 12.38 9.88 -15.05
CA GLU A 172 12.61 9.58 -16.48
C GLU A 172 11.96 8.24 -16.92
N ARG A 173 11.31 7.52 -16.02
CA ARG A 173 10.61 6.28 -16.32
C ARG A 173 9.49 5.99 -15.33
N VAL A 174 8.51 5.21 -15.74
CA VAL A 174 7.47 4.69 -14.84
C VAL A 174 8.09 3.73 -13.81
N LEU A 175 7.42 3.53 -12.67
CA LEU A 175 7.84 2.61 -11.59
C LEU A 175 9.30 2.80 -11.15
N ALA A 176 9.86 4.00 -11.25
CA ALA A 176 11.28 4.28 -11.09
C ALA A 176 11.89 3.79 -9.76
N ARG A 177 11.08 3.73 -8.69
CA ARG A 177 11.53 3.32 -7.35
C ARG A 177 11.38 1.83 -7.06
N SER A 178 10.65 1.08 -7.91
CA SER A 178 10.16 -0.24 -7.51
C SER A 178 10.31 -1.33 -8.58
N ALA A 179 10.76 -0.96 -9.78
CA ALA A 179 10.93 -1.90 -10.88
C ALA A 179 12.25 -1.66 -11.61
N SER A 180 12.79 -2.66 -12.29
CA SER A 180 13.93 -2.53 -13.20
C SER A 180 13.58 -1.69 -14.43
N GLY A 181 14.61 -1.20 -15.16
CA GLY A 181 14.41 -0.41 -16.36
C GLY A 181 13.65 -1.15 -17.44
N ASP A 182 14.05 -2.38 -17.71
CA ASP A 182 13.43 -3.23 -18.74
C ASP A 182 11.98 -3.56 -18.41
N PHE A 183 11.67 -3.88 -17.12
CA PHE A 183 10.30 -4.13 -16.69
C PHE A 183 9.44 -2.86 -16.79
N ALA A 184 9.98 -1.72 -16.36
CA ALA A 184 9.31 -0.42 -16.47
C ALA A 184 8.99 -0.05 -17.93
N ALA A 185 9.92 -0.30 -18.86
CA ALA A 185 9.72 -0.04 -20.29
C ALA A 185 8.54 -0.88 -20.87
N ARG A 186 8.41 -2.14 -20.44
CA ARG A 186 7.27 -2.98 -20.84
C ARG A 186 5.94 -2.43 -20.32
N ILE A 187 5.90 -1.98 -19.06
CA ILE A 187 4.70 -1.39 -18.47
C ILE A 187 4.35 -0.07 -19.14
N GLU A 188 5.34 0.78 -19.43
CA GLU A 188 5.12 2.01 -20.17
C GLU A 188 4.54 1.74 -21.56
N SER A 189 5.12 0.80 -22.31
CA SER A 189 4.62 0.37 -23.62
C SER A 189 3.17 -0.13 -23.54
N LEU A 190 2.84 -0.97 -22.53
CA LEU A 190 1.48 -1.44 -22.29
C LEU A 190 0.49 -0.28 -22.15
N HIS A 191 0.84 0.73 -21.34
CA HIS A 191 -0.02 1.88 -21.11
C HIS A 191 -0.19 2.73 -22.36
N ARG A 192 0.91 3.06 -23.07
CA ARG A 192 0.87 3.85 -24.31
C ARG A 192 0.05 3.15 -25.41
N THR A 193 0.23 1.84 -25.57
CA THR A 193 -0.56 1.04 -26.55
C THR A 193 -2.05 1.04 -26.22
N ASN A 194 -2.43 1.16 -24.95
CA ASN A 194 -3.81 1.31 -24.51
C ASN A 194 -4.30 2.78 -24.49
N GLY A 195 -3.56 3.70 -25.12
CA GLY A 195 -3.97 5.08 -25.31
C GLY A 195 -3.84 5.96 -24.05
N VAL A 196 -2.95 5.61 -23.11
CA VAL A 196 -2.55 6.50 -22.02
C VAL A 196 -1.42 7.40 -22.53
N GLU A 197 -1.58 8.70 -22.42
CA GLU A 197 -0.49 9.65 -22.59
C GLU A 197 0.40 9.62 -21.35
N ILE A 198 1.72 9.50 -21.51
CA ILE A 198 2.67 9.50 -20.38
C ILE A 198 3.72 10.58 -20.65
N LEU A 199 3.82 11.53 -19.74
CA LEU A 199 4.78 12.61 -19.71
C LEU A 199 5.80 12.32 -18.61
N LEU A 200 7.00 11.90 -19.02
CA LEU A 200 8.13 11.61 -18.12
C LEU A 200 9.02 12.84 -17.95
N GLY A 201 9.78 12.91 -16.86
CA GLY A 201 10.64 14.05 -16.55
C GLY A 201 9.84 15.34 -16.36
N ARG A 202 8.60 15.27 -15.87
CA ARG A 202 7.70 16.41 -15.70
C ARG A 202 7.31 16.62 -14.26
N THR A 203 7.61 17.79 -13.72
CA THR A 203 7.33 18.16 -12.33
C THR A 203 6.16 19.13 -12.28
N VAL A 204 5.07 18.74 -11.62
CA VAL A 204 3.92 19.63 -11.43
C VAL A 204 4.34 20.85 -10.61
N SER A 205 4.03 22.04 -11.10
CA SER A 205 4.33 23.33 -10.45
C SER A 205 3.09 23.98 -9.83
N GLU A 206 1.93 23.83 -10.46
CA GLU A 206 0.67 24.41 -9.98
C GLU A 206 -0.55 23.71 -10.59
N CYS A 207 -1.69 23.80 -9.90
CA CYS A 207 -3.02 23.41 -10.39
C CYS A 207 -3.84 24.68 -10.56
N ILE A 208 -4.46 24.85 -11.74
CA ILE A 208 -5.19 26.05 -12.10
C ILE A 208 -6.69 25.77 -12.18
N GLY A 209 -7.46 26.68 -11.62
CA GLY A 209 -8.93 26.70 -11.63
C GLY A 209 -9.47 27.76 -10.70
N ASN A 210 -10.76 28.06 -10.76
CA ASN A 210 -11.40 28.98 -9.83
C ASN A 210 -11.96 28.24 -8.59
N VAL A 211 -12.78 27.21 -8.83
CA VAL A 211 -13.39 26.38 -7.79
C VAL A 211 -12.90 24.94 -7.94
N ALA A 212 -12.84 24.45 -9.18
CA ALA A 212 -12.35 23.12 -9.52
C ALA A 212 -11.12 23.23 -10.42
N VAL A 213 -10.24 22.22 -10.33
CA VAL A 213 -9.08 22.12 -11.22
C VAL A 213 -9.53 22.04 -12.68
N ARG A 214 -8.82 22.76 -13.55
CA ARG A 214 -9.07 22.79 -15.00
C ARG A 214 -7.81 22.59 -15.82
N GLU A 215 -6.66 22.82 -15.20
CA GLU A 215 -5.36 22.71 -15.87
C GLU A 215 -4.29 22.36 -14.82
N VAL A 216 -3.34 21.55 -15.24
CA VAL A 216 -2.12 21.23 -14.47
C VAL A 216 -0.94 21.81 -15.25
N ARG A 217 -0.07 22.56 -14.59
CA ARG A 217 1.17 23.07 -15.15
C ARG A 217 2.38 22.36 -14.61
N THR A 218 3.39 22.25 -15.46
CA THR A 218 4.69 21.68 -15.08
C THR A 218 5.78 22.75 -15.07
N LEU A 219 6.89 22.50 -14.37
CA LEU A 219 8.05 23.36 -14.38
C LEU A 219 8.69 23.45 -15.77
N GLU A 220 8.51 22.41 -16.58
CA GLU A 220 9.03 22.28 -17.94
C GLU A 220 8.18 23.05 -18.97
N GLY A 221 7.05 23.64 -18.54
CA GLY A 221 6.23 24.54 -19.35
C GLY A 221 5.02 23.88 -20.00
N ASP A 222 4.70 22.63 -19.68
CA ASP A 222 3.47 22.01 -20.16
C ASP A 222 2.26 22.60 -19.45
N ALA A 223 1.15 22.75 -20.20
CA ALA A 223 -0.19 23.13 -19.72
C ALA A 223 -1.18 22.04 -20.13
N ILE A 224 -1.66 21.25 -19.18
CA ILE A 224 -2.46 20.05 -19.41
C ILE A 224 -3.87 20.31 -18.87
N GLY A 225 -4.85 20.47 -19.78
CA GLY A 225 -6.25 20.61 -19.39
C GLY A 225 -6.77 19.34 -18.74
N CYS A 226 -7.65 19.45 -17.72
CA CYS A 226 -8.24 18.29 -17.08
C CYS A 226 -9.62 18.59 -16.49
N ASP A 227 -10.46 17.57 -16.38
CA ASP A 227 -11.70 17.61 -15.62
C ASP A 227 -11.48 17.19 -14.17
N HIS A 228 -10.57 16.23 -13.95
CA HIS A 228 -10.20 15.69 -12.65
C HIS A 228 -8.71 15.36 -12.59
N MET A 229 -8.16 15.38 -11.39
CA MET A 229 -6.78 15.00 -11.11
C MET A 229 -6.72 13.97 -10.00
N LEU A 230 -5.93 12.90 -10.21
CA LEU A 230 -5.54 11.97 -9.16
C LEU A 230 -4.08 12.19 -8.80
N VAL A 231 -3.80 12.33 -7.51
CA VAL A 231 -2.43 12.41 -6.98
C VAL A 231 -2.00 11.05 -6.42
N GLY A 232 -1.00 10.43 -7.05
CA GLY A 232 -0.45 9.11 -6.72
C GLY A 232 1.08 9.13 -6.53
N ILE A 233 1.61 10.10 -5.80
CA ILE A 233 3.07 10.35 -5.62
C ILE A 233 3.69 9.57 -4.46
N GLY A 234 3.02 8.55 -3.96
CA GLY A 234 3.47 7.67 -2.88
C GLY A 234 2.64 7.81 -1.62
N ALA A 235 3.06 7.09 -0.57
CA ALA A 235 2.40 7.09 0.72
C ALA A 235 3.37 7.41 1.86
N GLU A 236 2.81 7.93 2.96
CA GLU A 236 3.52 8.20 4.21
C GLU A 236 2.95 7.32 5.31
N PRO A 237 3.79 6.73 6.17
CA PRO A 237 3.32 5.95 7.31
C PRO A 237 2.55 6.84 8.30
N ASN A 238 1.49 6.33 8.88
CA ASN A 238 0.75 7.02 9.93
C ASN A 238 1.46 6.82 11.28
N THR A 239 2.38 7.72 11.62
CA THR A 239 3.25 7.65 12.80
C THR A 239 2.84 8.60 13.92
N VAL A 240 1.88 9.50 13.69
CA VAL A 240 1.53 10.58 14.62
C VAL A 240 1.27 10.10 16.05
N LEU A 241 0.45 9.06 16.24
CA LEU A 241 0.21 8.50 17.58
C LEU A 241 1.49 7.97 18.25
N ALA A 242 2.37 7.36 17.48
CA ALA A 242 3.66 6.87 17.97
C ALA A 242 4.60 8.02 18.35
N GLU A 243 4.67 9.05 17.53
CA GLU A 243 5.50 10.24 17.76
C GLU A 243 5.05 11.02 18.99
N THR A 244 3.73 11.14 19.25
CA THR A 244 3.21 11.85 20.43
C THR A 244 3.61 11.22 21.76
N ILE A 245 3.93 9.93 21.77
CA ILE A 245 4.42 9.22 22.96
C ILE A 245 5.93 8.97 22.94
N GLY A 246 6.66 9.56 21.98
CA GLY A 246 8.12 9.53 21.92
C GLY A 246 8.70 8.24 21.32
N LEU A 247 7.94 7.43 20.57
CA LEU A 247 8.48 6.27 19.87
C LEU A 247 9.39 6.71 18.72
N ALA A 248 10.49 5.95 18.51
CA ALA A 248 11.38 6.19 17.39
C ALA A 248 10.68 5.93 16.06
N CYS A 249 10.71 6.93 15.15
CA CYS A 249 10.14 6.84 13.81
C CYS A 249 11.18 7.22 12.76
N SER A 250 11.49 6.29 11.85
CA SER A 250 12.39 6.53 10.73
C SER A 250 11.85 5.78 9.50
N GLY A 251 11.18 6.54 8.60
CA GLY A 251 10.44 5.94 7.48
C GLY A 251 9.26 5.05 7.89
N GLY A 252 8.89 5.05 9.16
CA GLY A 252 7.85 4.28 9.83
C GLY A 252 8.17 4.16 11.31
N ILE A 253 7.29 3.55 12.10
CA ILE A 253 7.51 3.24 13.51
C ILE A 253 8.60 2.16 13.59
N CYS A 254 9.74 2.47 14.20
CA CYS A 254 10.85 1.53 14.33
C CYS A 254 10.49 0.41 15.32
N VAL A 255 10.66 -0.81 14.89
CA VAL A 255 10.45 -2.02 15.72
C VAL A 255 11.64 -2.98 15.60
N ASP A 256 11.74 -3.91 16.52
CA ASP A 256 12.67 -5.05 16.46
C ASP A 256 12.11 -6.22 15.62
N GLU A 257 12.81 -7.37 15.60
CA GLU A 257 12.38 -8.58 14.87
C GLU A 257 11.11 -9.21 15.47
N ARG A 258 10.73 -8.83 16.68
CA ARG A 258 9.51 -9.24 17.38
C ARG A 258 8.35 -8.26 17.14
N HIS A 259 8.57 -7.22 16.34
CA HIS A 259 7.67 -6.09 16.12
C HIS A 259 7.41 -5.24 17.38
N GLU A 260 8.25 -5.33 18.40
CA GLU A 260 8.18 -4.50 19.60
C GLU A 260 8.85 -3.14 19.32
N THR A 261 8.25 -2.07 19.83
CA THR A 261 8.79 -0.71 19.74
C THR A 261 9.82 -0.47 20.85
N SER A 262 10.35 0.75 20.93
CA SER A 262 11.24 1.15 22.04
C SER A 262 10.54 1.22 23.41
N MET A 263 9.21 1.08 23.47
CA MET A 263 8.42 1.01 24.70
C MET A 263 7.85 -0.38 24.90
N PRO A 264 7.98 -0.97 26.10
CA PRO A 264 7.41 -2.29 26.41
C PRO A 264 5.91 -2.33 26.13
N ASP A 265 5.42 -3.51 25.74
CA ASP A 265 4.00 -3.78 25.52
C ASP A 265 3.36 -3.00 24.37
N ILE A 266 4.13 -2.23 23.60
CA ILE A 266 3.69 -1.49 22.42
C ILE A 266 4.41 -2.02 21.18
N PHE A 267 3.63 -2.45 20.19
CA PHE A 267 4.08 -3.08 18.95
C PHE A 267 3.60 -2.29 17.73
N ALA A 268 4.26 -2.48 16.57
CA ALA A 268 3.76 -1.93 15.31
C ALA A 268 3.89 -2.94 14.17
N ILE A 269 2.85 -2.99 13.30
CA ILE A 269 2.78 -3.87 12.11
C ILE A 269 2.10 -3.18 10.93
N GLY A 270 2.33 -3.71 9.73
CA GLY A 270 1.76 -3.21 8.47
C GLY A 270 2.52 -2.01 7.91
N ASP A 271 1.86 -1.22 7.07
CA ASP A 271 2.49 -0.12 6.32
C ASP A 271 3.10 0.98 7.22
N CYS A 272 2.70 1.07 8.49
CA CYS A 272 3.26 2.05 9.42
C CYS A 272 4.57 1.59 10.08
N ALA A 273 4.91 0.29 10.03
CA ALA A 273 6.06 -0.27 10.71
C ALA A 273 7.32 -0.28 9.83
N SER A 274 8.45 0.09 10.43
CA SER A 274 9.80 -0.02 9.86
C SER A 274 10.49 -1.20 10.55
N VAL A 275 10.61 -2.33 9.84
CA VAL A 275 10.98 -3.64 10.39
C VAL A 275 12.40 -4.00 9.96
N PRO A 276 13.28 -4.48 10.85
CA PRO A 276 14.60 -4.97 10.45
C PRO A 276 14.44 -6.23 9.58
N SER A 277 15.20 -6.29 8.48
CA SER A 277 15.26 -7.44 7.61
C SER A 277 16.68 -8.02 7.63
N LEU A 278 16.82 -9.25 8.05
CA LEU A 278 18.07 -9.98 7.99
C LEU A 278 18.49 -10.24 6.55
N ARG A 279 17.53 -10.51 5.67
CA ARG A 279 17.75 -10.77 4.24
C ARG A 279 18.38 -9.58 3.53
N TYR A 280 17.98 -8.35 3.89
CA TYR A 280 18.43 -7.12 3.22
C TYR A 280 19.41 -6.29 4.07
N GLY A 281 19.71 -6.70 5.32
CA GLY A 281 20.66 -6.03 6.21
C GLY A 281 20.29 -4.59 6.58
N ARG A 282 19.00 -4.25 6.52
CA ARG A 282 18.47 -2.91 6.82
C ARG A 282 17.02 -2.96 7.25
N HIS A 283 16.56 -1.89 7.85
CA HIS A 283 15.12 -1.71 8.07
C HIS A 283 14.40 -1.53 6.71
N ILE A 284 13.26 -2.18 6.57
CA ILE A 284 12.38 -2.06 5.40
C ILE A 284 10.95 -1.74 5.85
N ARG A 285 10.28 -0.94 5.07
CA ARG A 285 8.84 -0.72 5.14
C ARG A 285 8.23 -1.20 3.84
N HIS A 286 7.55 -2.33 3.90
CA HIS A 286 6.99 -2.98 2.72
C HIS A 286 5.46 -2.85 2.73
N GLU A 287 4.95 -1.98 1.88
CA GLU A 287 3.52 -1.67 1.72
C GLU A 287 2.84 -2.74 0.85
N SER A 288 2.56 -3.91 1.43
CA SER A 288 1.85 -4.98 0.74
C SER A 288 1.01 -5.83 1.69
N ILE A 289 -0.02 -6.49 1.13
CA ILE A 289 -0.84 -7.44 1.90
C ILE A 289 0.02 -8.59 2.40
N GLY A 290 0.96 -9.08 1.59
CA GLY A 290 1.88 -10.16 1.98
C GLY A 290 2.67 -9.79 3.24
N ALA A 291 3.28 -8.61 3.26
CA ALA A 291 4.01 -8.09 4.42
C ALA A 291 3.10 -7.91 5.64
N ALA A 292 1.93 -7.29 5.47
CA ALA A 292 0.97 -7.08 6.55
C ALA A 292 0.54 -8.41 7.21
N GLN A 293 0.30 -9.45 6.42
CA GLN A 293 -0.06 -10.77 6.91
C GLN A 293 1.11 -11.52 7.56
N ALA A 294 2.32 -11.41 6.99
CA ALA A 294 3.54 -12.01 7.54
C ALA A 294 3.85 -11.43 8.92
N GLN A 295 3.86 -10.11 9.04
CA GLN A 295 4.09 -9.40 10.30
C GLN A 295 3.03 -9.74 11.35
N ALA A 296 1.75 -9.87 10.95
CA ALA A 296 0.68 -10.31 11.85
C ALA A 296 0.90 -11.75 12.36
N ARG A 297 1.46 -12.67 11.54
CA ARG A 297 1.80 -14.04 11.97
C ARG A 297 2.95 -14.05 12.97
N VAL A 298 3.99 -13.25 12.73
CA VAL A 298 5.13 -13.08 13.64
C VAL A 298 4.67 -12.54 14.98
N LEU A 299 3.95 -11.40 14.96
CA LEU A 299 3.48 -10.76 16.19
C LEU A 299 2.50 -11.65 16.98
N ALA A 300 1.62 -12.38 16.30
CA ALA A 300 0.70 -13.31 16.97
C ALA A 300 1.47 -14.42 17.71
N ALA A 301 2.55 -14.96 17.14
CA ALA A 301 3.40 -15.93 17.81
C ALA A 301 4.10 -15.30 19.03
N VAL A 302 4.67 -14.10 18.85
CA VAL A 302 5.33 -13.35 19.95
C VAL A 302 4.38 -13.09 21.11
N LEU A 303 3.16 -12.64 20.86
CA LEU A 303 2.16 -12.35 21.89
C LEU A 303 1.64 -13.61 22.61
N MET A 304 1.83 -14.77 22.02
CA MET A 304 1.45 -16.08 22.57
C MET A 304 2.65 -16.85 23.15
N ASP A 305 3.82 -16.19 23.29
CA ASP A 305 5.07 -16.80 23.77
C ASP A 305 5.52 -18.01 22.93
N GLU A 306 5.13 -18.03 21.65
CA GLU A 306 5.54 -19.04 20.68
C GLU A 306 6.77 -18.56 19.87
N ALA A 307 7.52 -19.50 19.31
CA ALA A 307 8.60 -19.16 18.37
C ALA A 307 8.02 -18.49 17.11
N PRO A 308 8.48 -17.28 16.77
CA PRO A 308 8.00 -16.60 15.56
C PRO A 308 8.43 -17.35 14.30
N PRO A 309 7.60 -17.34 13.25
CA PRO A 309 8.00 -17.88 11.95
C PRO A 309 9.21 -17.11 11.39
N ALA A 310 9.96 -17.75 10.49
CA ALA A 310 11.07 -17.10 9.80
C ALA A 310 10.56 -15.92 8.95
N GLU A 311 11.48 -14.97 8.69
CA GLU A 311 11.22 -13.83 7.78
C GLU A 311 10.73 -14.33 6.42
N GLU A 312 9.56 -13.85 6.00
CA GLU A 312 8.98 -14.19 4.71
C GLU A 312 9.58 -13.33 3.59
N LEU A 313 9.69 -13.92 2.40
CA LEU A 313 10.11 -13.20 1.21
C LEU A 313 9.10 -12.09 0.88
N PRO A 314 9.54 -10.85 0.69
CA PRO A 314 8.68 -9.81 0.15
C PRO A 314 8.15 -10.18 -1.24
N TRP A 315 6.86 -9.98 -1.43
CA TRP A 315 6.24 -10.17 -2.73
C TRP A 315 5.11 -9.17 -2.95
N PHE A 316 4.85 -8.86 -4.22
CA PHE A 316 3.86 -7.89 -4.63
C PHE A 316 3.23 -8.28 -5.96
N TRP A 317 2.03 -7.78 -6.23
CA TRP A 317 1.39 -7.89 -7.54
C TRP A 317 0.61 -6.63 -7.88
N SER A 318 0.40 -6.43 -9.18
CA SER A 318 -0.49 -5.41 -9.74
C SER A 318 -1.23 -5.98 -10.94
N ASP A 319 -2.45 -5.50 -11.19
CA ASP A 319 -3.24 -5.87 -12.36
C ASP A 319 -3.53 -4.61 -13.18
N GLN A 320 -3.07 -4.56 -14.43
CA GLN A 320 -3.19 -3.40 -15.32
C GLN A 320 -3.57 -3.87 -16.72
N PHE A 321 -4.64 -3.31 -17.31
CA PHE A 321 -5.16 -3.69 -18.63
C PHE A 321 -5.43 -5.19 -18.85
N GLY A 322 -5.66 -5.94 -17.80
CA GLY A 322 -5.87 -7.39 -17.87
C GLY A 322 -4.58 -8.21 -17.74
N HIS A 323 -3.43 -7.57 -17.68
CA HIS A 323 -2.12 -8.19 -17.47
C HIS A 323 -1.75 -8.23 -16.00
N LYS A 324 -1.08 -9.30 -15.58
CA LYS A 324 -0.66 -9.53 -14.21
C LYS A 324 0.83 -9.29 -14.02
N LEU A 325 1.15 -8.28 -13.24
CA LEU A 325 2.50 -7.99 -12.79
C LEU A 325 2.73 -8.70 -11.45
N GLN A 326 3.81 -9.45 -11.31
CA GLN A 326 4.16 -10.17 -10.08
C GLN A 326 5.66 -10.01 -9.79
N MET A 327 5.97 -9.75 -8.54
CA MET A 327 7.34 -9.56 -8.08
C MET A 327 7.58 -10.36 -6.81
N ALA A 328 8.77 -10.97 -6.70
CA ALA A 328 9.25 -11.64 -5.49
C ALA A 328 10.70 -11.25 -5.23
N GLY A 329 11.01 -10.92 -3.99
CA GLY A 329 12.26 -10.28 -3.59
C GLY A 329 12.26 -8.77 -3.90
N ILE A 330 13.32 -8.10 -3.47
CA ILE A 330 13.56 -6.68 -3.73
C ILE A 330 14.83 -6.58 -4.57
N PRO A 331 14.75 -6.16 -5.85
CA PRO A 331 15.93 -5.96 -6.66
C PRO A 331 16.75 -4.78 -6.14
N ALA A 332 18.04 -4.85 -6.31
CA ALA A 332 18.96 -3.75 -6.00
C ALA A 332 19.62 -3.23 -7.28
N ALA A 333 20.06 -1.97 -7.24
CA ALA A 333 20.62 -1.31 -8.43
C ALA A 333 21.90 -1.97 -8.96
N ASP A 334 22.62 -2.71 -8.13
CA ASP A 334 23.86 -3.43 -8.43
C ASP A 334 23.64 -4.94 -8.69
N ASP A 335 22.39 -5.38 -8.83
CA ASP A 335 22.09 -6.75 -9.26
C ASP A 335 22.19 -6.87 -10.79
N ASP A 336 22.73 -7.99 -11.28
CA ASP A 336 22.70 -8.33 -12.71
C ASP A 336 21.29 -8.72 -13.11
N ALA A 337 20.70 -8.05 -14.09
CA ALA A 337 19.37 -8.33 -14.60
C ALA A 337 19.44 -9.24 -15.83
N PHE A 338 18.72 -10.37 -15.79
CA PHE A 338 18.60 -11.33 -16.90
C PHE A 338 17.17 -11.31 -17.41
N VAL A 339 16.98 -10.75 -18.60
CA VAL A 339 15.68 -10.65 -19.26
C VAL A 339 15.41 -11.93 -20.04
N ASP A 340 14.29 -12.59 -19.74
CA ASP A 340 13.73 -13.67 -20.53
C ASP A 340 12.51 -13.16 -21.30
N ASP A 341 12.77 -12.76 -22.54
CA ASP A 341 11.80 -12.20 -23.47
C ASP A 341 11.57 -13.22 -24.60
N MET A 342 10.76 -14.21 -24.33
CA MET A 342 10.41 -15.23 -25.33
C MET A 342 9.33 -14.70 -26.27
N ASN A 343 9.75 -14.20 -27.44
CA ASN A 343 8.94 -13.83 -28.60
C ASN A 343 8.05 -12.58 -28.44
N ASP A 344 8.32 -11.53 -29.16
CA ASP A 344 7.47 -10.37 -29.60
C ASP A 344 6.18 -10.03 -28.83
N GLY A 345 5.90 -10.68 -27.71
CA GLY A 345 4.75 -10.48 -26.84
C GLY A 345 5.04 -9.54 -25.69
N ILE A 346 3.99 -9.21 -24.93
CA ILE A 346 4.10 -8.37 -23.72
C ILE A 346 4.69 -9.13 -22.53
N ALA A 347 4.51 -10.46 -22.51
CA ALA A 347 4.93 -11.31 -21.40
C ALA A 347 6.47 -11.36 -21.27
N VAL A 348 6.97 -11.05 -20.07
CA VAL A 348 8.40 -11.01 -19.78
C VAL A 348 8.68 -11.49 -18.35
N SER A 349 9.84 -12.10 -18.13
CA SER A 349 10.40 -12.27 -16.79
C SER A 349 11.81 -11.71 -16.71
N ILE A 350 12.12 -11.05 -15.60
CA ILE A 350 13.43 -10.50 -15.32
C ILE A 350 13.92 -11.08 -14.01
N THR A 351 15.04 -11.79 -14.07
CA THR A 351 15.69 -12.38 -12.90
C THR A 351 16.88 -11.53 -12.50
N HIS A 352 16.86 -11.08 -11.25
CA HIS A 352 17.95 -10.30 -10.65
C HIS A 352 18.86 -11.22 -9.87
N LYS A 353 20.18 -11.14 -10.16
CA LYS A 353 21.20 -11.98 -9.50
C LYS A 353 22.30 -11.09 -8.92
N ARG A 354 22.86 -11.54 -7.80
CA ARG A 354 24.10 -10.99 -7.24
C ARG A 354 25.03 -12.15 -6.89
N ALA A 355 26.26 -12.09 -7.39
CA ALA A 355 27.25 -13.17 -7.25
C ALA A 355 26.66 -14.56 -7.67
N GLY A 356 25.89 -14.60 -8.74
CA GLY A 356 25.26 -15.81 -9.26
C GLY A 356 24.01 -16.29 -8.52
N LEU A 357 23.66 -15.69 -7.37
CA LEU A 357 22.47 -16.05 -6.59
C LEU A 357 21.28 -15.17 -6.97
N ILE A 358 20.11 -15.78 -7.16
CA ILE A 358 18.86 -15.06 -7.43
C ILE A 358 18.48 -14.25 -6.19
N ARG A 359 18.15 -12.96 -6.38
CA ARG A 359 17.74 -12.01 -5.35
C ARG A 359 16.30 -11.56 -5.49
N ALA A 360 15.84 -11.40 -6.72
CA ALA A 360 14.48 -11.01 -7.03
C ALA A 360 14.07 -11.50 -8.42
N VAL A 361 12.77 -11.52 -8.67
CA VAL A 361 12.18 -11.75 -9.99
C VAL A 361 11.03 -10.77 -10.22
N GLU A 362 10.94 -10.25 -11.44
CA GLU A 362 9.81 -9.46 -11.94
C GLU A 362 9.18 -10.22 -13.11
N CYS A 363 7.87 -10.41 -13.07
CA CYS A 363 7.14 -11.18 -14.08
C CYS A 363 5.92 -10.40 -14.56
N LEU A 364 5.74 -10.32 -15.86
CA LEU A 364 4.53 -9.86 -16.52
C LEU A 364 3.95 -11.06 -17.28
N ASP A 365 2.76 -11.53 -16.86
CA ASP A 365 2.06 -12.69 -17.41
C ASP A 365 2.90 -13.98 -17.50
N LYS A 366 3.79 -14.18 -16.53
CA LYS A 366 4.63 -15.38 -16.38
C LYS A 366 4.42 -16.02 -15.00
N PRO A 367 3.20 -16.48 -14.65
CA PRO A 367 2.90 -16.97 -13.30
C PRO A 367 3.70 -18.20 -12.90
N GLU A 368 4.02 -19.09 -13.85
CA GLU A 368 4.83 -20.31 -13.60
C GLU A 368 6.27 -19.95 -13.23
N VAL A 369 6.88 -18.96 -13.92
CA VAL A 369 8.23 -18.46 -13.61
C VAL A 369 8.23 -17.78 -12.24
N TYR A 370 7.22 -16.94 -11.97
CA TYR A 370 7.06 -16.29 -10.67
C TYR A 370 6.97 -17.31 -9.52
N ILE A 371 6.12 -18.35 -9.67
CA ILE A 371 5.92 -19.36 -8.62
C ILE A 371 7.22 -20.15 -8.37
N ALA A 372 7.91 -20.56 -9.45
CA ALA A 372 9.18 -21.30 -9.34
C ALA A 372 10.27 -20.45 -8.66
N ALA A 373 10.45 -19.21 -9.11
CA ALA A 373 11.43 -18.30 -8.54
C ALA A 373 11.11 -17.94 -7.08
N LYS A 374 9.85 -17.69 -6.75
CA LYS A 374 9.42 -17.42 -5.37
C LYS A 374 9.77 -18.58 -4.43
N ARG A 375 9.46 -19.81 -4.82
CA ARG A 375 9.81 -21.01 -4.02
C ARG A 375 11.32 -21.15 -3.83
N MET A 376 12.10 -20.92 -4.87
CA MET A 376 13.56 -20.96 -4.78
C MET A 376 14.09 -19.88 -3.82
N LEU A 377 13.60 -18.64 -3.95
CA LEU A 377 13.98 -17.52 -3.08
C LEU A 377 13.60 -17.74 -1.60
N GLU A 378 12.50 -18.44 -1.34
CA GLU A 378 12.07 -18.82 0.02
C GLU A 378 13.01 -19.87 0.65
N THR A 379 13.69 -20.70 -0.14
CA THR A 379 14.68 -21.71 0.34
C THR A 379 16.08 -21.12 0.55
N LEU A 380 16.41 -20.01 -0.12
CA LEU A 380 17.67 -19.28 0.04
C LEU A 380 17.57 -18.38 1.28
N ARG A 381 18.06 -18.85 2.43
CA ARG A 381 18.13 -18.09 3.69
C ARG A 381 19.45 -17.36 3.85
#